data_9d957179ab0201e87504173fee78102a
#
_entry.id   9d957179ab0201e87504173fee78102a
#
_cell.length_a   1.000
_cell.length_b   1.000
_cell.length_c   1.000
_cell.angle_alpha   90.00
_cell.angle_beta   90.00
_cell.angle_gamma   90.00
#
_symmetry.space_group_name_H-M   'P 1'
#
loop_
_entity.id
_entity.type
_entity.pdbx_description
1 polymer ?
#
loop_
_entity_poly.entity_id
_entity_poly.type
_entity_poly.pdbx_seq_one_letter_code
_entity_poly.pdbx_strand_id
1 'polypeptide(L)'
;MPLPSLNSESRLLVFAPHPDDESLACGILLQHAVAARAATHVVCLTDGENNPWPRRCLSGRWRLNASDRHKWAKLRRQEAIAALGVLGISAEDVRFLGWPDQGLQRRLKSEPALTLARLRYLVREFSATDIVGPDISDRHRDHSAVGTMLDKLLSAGHPEVRAICRWSYVVHGPRRQFLDNAQALPQTASQREAKRRAIGCHQTQLILSRRRFLAYAARPELLRAVS
;
A
#
# COMPACT_ATOMS: atom_id res chain seq x y z
N MET A 1 -15.06 10.68 11.05
CA MET A 1 -15.89 9.81 10.18
C MET A 1 -15.79 8.37 10.68
N PRO A 2 -16.84 7.53 10.57
CA PRO A 2 -16.75 6.10 10.90
C PRO A 2 -15.77 5.37 9.98
N LEU A 3 -15.41 4.13 10.35
CA LEU A 3 -14.60 3.23 9.50
C LEU A 3 -15.25 3.01 8.12
N PRO A 4 -14.49 2.58 7.08
CA PRO A 4 -15.04 2.29 5.77
C PRO A 4 -16.21 1.30 5.87
N SER A 5 -17.39 1.69 5.40
CA SER A 5 -18.55 0.82 5.30
C SER A 5 -18.64 0.30 3.87
N LEU A 6 -17.86 -0.74 3.57
CA LEU A 6 -17.79 -1.33 2.24
C LEU A 6 -19.00 -2.23 1.96
N ASN A 7 -19.50 -2.18 0.72
CA ASN A 7 -20.58 -3.01 0.20
C ASN A 7 -20.33 -3.34 -1.28
N SER A 8 -21.25 -4.02 -1.94
CA SER A 8 -21.11 -4.44 -3.34
C SER A 8 -21.02 -3.27 -4.35
N GLU A 9 -21.43 -2.07 -3.97
CA GLU A 9 -21.31 -0.87 -4.80
C GLU A 9 -19.97 -0.15 -4.57
N SER A 10 -19.24 -0.50 -3.52
CA SER A 10 -17.95 0.11 -3.21
C SER A 10 -16.89 -0.31 -4.21
N ARG A 11 -16.04 0.65 -4.59
CA ARG A 11 -14.89 0.48 -5.48
C ARG A 11 -13.64 0.98 -4.77
N LEU A 12 -12.99 0.04 -4.06
CA LEU A 12 -11.84 0.32 -3.19
C LEU A 12 -10.55 0.34 -3.99
N LEU A 13 -9.84 1.46 -3.96
CA LEU A 13 -8.51 1.61 -4.55
C LEU A 13 -7.46 1.79 -3.46
N VAL A 14 -6.56 0.81 -3.33
CA VAL A 14 -5.47 0.83 -2.35
C VAL A 14 -4.17 1.24 -3.02
N PHE A 15 -3.50 2.26 -2.49
CA PHE A 15 -2.18 2.69 -2.92
C PHE A 15 -1.12 2.22 -1.92
N ALA A 16 -0.20 1.38 -2.38
CA ALA A 16 0.95 0.88 -1.62
C ALA A 16 2.24 1.49 -2.21
N PRO A 17 3.05 2.20 -1.43
CA PRO A 17 4.35 2.69 -1.88
C PRO A 17 5.26 1.57 -2.39
N HIS A 18 5.31 0.45 -1.67
CA HIS A 18 6.16 -0.70 -1.99
C HIS A 18 5.36 -2.01 -1.93
N PRO A 19 5.80 -3.05 -2.63
CA PRO A 19 5.23 -4.41 -2.50
C PRO A 19 5.52 -4.96 -1.09
N ASP A 20 4.55 -5.00 -0.24
CA ASP A 20 4.40 -5.48 1.14
C ASP A 20 3.51 -4.56 1.99
N ASP A 21 3.46 -3.25 1.69
CA ASP A 21 2.67 -2.28 2.46
C ASP A 21 1.18 -2.61 2.46
N GLU A 22 0.64 -3.13 1.35
CA GLU A 22 -0.75 -3.57 1.22
C GLU A 22 -1.08 -4.70 2.20
N SER A 23 -0.16 -5.63 2.38
CA SER A 23 -0.31 -6.75 3.32
C SER A 23 -0.10 -6.33 4.77
N LEU A 24 0.85 -5.41 5.02
CA LEU A 24 1.18 -4.93 6.36
C LEU A 24 0.09 -4.02 6.93
N ALA A 25 -0.45 -3.11 6.11
CA ALA A 25 -1.35 -2.05 6.56
C ALA A 25 -2.81 -2.24 6.17
N CYS A 26 -3.12 -3.04 5.14
CA CYS A 26 -4.46 -3.19 4.60
C CYS A 26 -4.94 -4.65 4.51
N GLY A 27 -4.21 -5.62 5.07
CA GLY A 27 -4.55 -7.04 4.92
C GLY A 27 -5.89 -7.44 5.54
N ILE A 28 -6.38 -6.76 6.59
CA ILE A 28 -7.72 -6.94 7.14
C ILE A 28 -8.76 -6.19 6.30
N LEU A 29 -8.45 -4.94 5.91
CA LEU A 29 -9.33 -4.15 5.05
C LEU A 29 -9.63 -4.87 3.73
N LEU A 30 -8.62 -5.45 3.09
CA LEU A 30 -8.78 -6.20 1.84
C LEU A 30 -9.70 -7.41 2.04
N GLN A 31 -9.58 -8.13 3.15
CA GLN A 31 -10.50 -9.22 3.48
C GLN A 31 -11.93 -8.72 3.73
N HIS A 32 -12.11 -7.54 4.35
CA HIS A 32 -13.43 -6.92 4.51
C HIS A 32 -14.03 -6.56 3.15
N ALA A 33 -13.23 -6.01 2.23
CA ALA A 33 -13.67 -5.67 0.89
C ALA A 33 -14.14 -6.91 0.10
N VAL A 34 -13.37 -7.99 0.16
CA VAL A 34 -13.73 -9.27 -0.46
C VAL A 34 -15.04 -9.83 0.14
N ALA A 35 -15.17 -9.82 1.46
CA ALA A 35 -16.38 -10.27 2.14
C ALA A 35 -17.63 -9.43 1.78
N ALA A 36 -17.44 -8.12 1.57
CA ALA A 36 -18.47 -7.18 1.14
C ALA A 36 -18.76 -7.25 -0.37
N ARG A 37 -18.00 -8.04 -1.15
CA ARG A 37 -18.05 -8.08 -2.62
C ARG A 37 -17.75 -6.73 -3.26
N ALA A 38 -16.98 -5.89 -2.58
CA ALA A 38 -16.52 -4.61 -3.12
C ALA A 38 -15.49 -4.86 -4.23
N ALA A 39 -15.63 -4.17 -5.37
CA ALA A 39 -14.60 -4.18 -6.39
C ALA A 39 -13.31 -3.56 -5.80
N THR A 40 -12.20 -4.26 -5.90
CA THR A 40 -10.98 -3.85 -5.19
C THR A 40 -9.78 -3.90 -6.11
N HIS A 41 -9.04 -2.79 -6.21
CA HIS A 41 -7.77 -2.72 -6.93
C HIS A 41 -6.64 -2.28 -5.99
N VAL A 42 -5.45 -2.86 -6.20
CA VAL A 42 -4.24 -2.50 -5.46
C VAL A 42 -3.19 -1.95 -6.44
N VAL A 43 -2.67 -0.77 -6.14
CA VAL A 43 -1.65 -0.11 -6.94
C VAL A 43 -0.37 0.01 -6.11
N CYS A 44 0.66 -0.76 -6.49
CA CYS A 44 2.03 -0.59 -5.99
C CYS A 44 2.74 0.48 -6.83
N LEU A 45 3.20 1.56 -6.19
CA LEU A 45 3.81 2.67 -6.91
C LEU A 45 5.24 2.36 -7.34
N THR A 46 5.99 1.66 -6.51
CA THR A 46 7.36 1.20 -6.83
C THR A 46 7.42 -0.33 -6.82
N ASP A 47 8.52 -0.87 -7.24
CA ASP A 47 8.81 -2.30 -7.15
C ASP A 47 9.64 -2.65 -5.89
N GLY A 48 10.00 -1.65 -5.09
CA GLY A 48 10.86 -1.82 -3.92
C GLY A 48 12.26 -2.33 -4.28
N GLU A 49 12.73 -1.97 -5.47
CA GLU A 49 13.97 -2.50 -6.06
C GLU A 49 15.24 -1.91 -5.45
N ASN A 50 15.11 -0.82 -4.69
CA ASN A 50 16.26 -0.07 -4.21
C ASN A 50 16.63 -0.36 -2.75
N ASN A 51 15.93 -1.31 -2.10
CA ASN A 51 16.35 -1.82 -0.80
C ASN A 51 17.49 -2.84 -0.96
N PRO A 52 18.75 -2.47 -0.69
CA PRO A 52 19.89 -3.35 -0.96
C PRO A 52 20.07 -4.45 0.09
N TRP A 53 19.54 -4.25 1.30
CA TRP A 53 19.90 -5.07 2.45
C TRP A 53 19.45 -6.54 2.35
N PRO A 54 18.18 -6.86 2.02
CA PRO A 54 17.77 -8.25 1.92
C PRO A 54 18.57 -9.00 0.88
N ARG A 55 18.89 -8.31 -0.21
CA ARG A 55 19.62 -8.87 -1.30
C ARG A 55 21.10 -9.08 -1.01
N ARG A 56 21.74 -8.15 -0.31
CA ARG A 56 23.12 -8.33 0.18
C ARG A 56 23.22 -9.56 1.07
N CYS A 57 22.23 -9.75 1.95
CA CYS A 57 22.16 -10.94 2.80
C CYS A 57 22.04 -12.24 1.98
N LEU A 58 21.28 -12.22 0.87
CA LEU A 58 21.08 -13.42 0.03
C LEU A 58 22.27 -13.71 -0.88
N SER A 59 22.85 -12.68 -1.51
CA SER A 59 23.84 -12.86 -2.57
C SER A 59 25.29 -12.71 -2.12
N GLY A 60 25.54 -12.22 -0.90
CA GLY A 60 26.87 -11.86 -0.43
C GLY A 60 27.54 -10.71 -1.20
N ARG A 61 26.84 -10.08 -2.14
CA ARG A 61 27.37 -9.01 -3.00
C ARG A 61 27.05 -7.63 -2.47
N TRP A 62 28.06 -6.81 -2.27
CA TRP A 62 27.90 -5.43 -1.81
C TRP A 62 27.44 -4.45 -2.90
N ARG A 63 27.86 -4.67 -4.16
CA ARG A 63 27.47 -3.82 -5.30
C ARG A 63 26.34 -4.48 -6.08
N LEU A 64 25.26 -3.74 -6.29
CA LEU A 64 24.10 -4.16 -7.05
C LEU A 64 24.04 -3.36 -8.36
N ASN A 65 24.02 -4.06 -9.50
CA ASN A 65 23.85 -3.44 -10.81
C ASN A 65 22.38 -3.30 -11.21
N ALA A 66 22.10 -2.73 -12.38
CA ALA A 66 20.74 -2.52 -12.87
C ALA A 66 19.98 -3.84 -13.11
N SER A 67 20.66 -4.87 -13.67
CA SER A 67 20.07 -6.20 -13.87
C SER A 67 19.65 -6.82 -12.56
N ASP A 68 20.46 -6.64 -11.55
CA ASP A 68 20.15 -7.11 -10.21
C ASP A 68 18.91 -6.44 -9.62
N ARG A 69 18.74 -5.13 -9.76
CA ARG A 69 17.54 -4.43 -9.31
C ARG A 69 16.30 -4.91 -10.07
N HIS A 70 16.41 -5.09 -11.38
CA HIS A 70 15.31 -5.60 -12.20
C HIS A 70 14.84 -7.00 -11.76
N LYS A 71 15.76 -7.92 -11.53
CA LYS A 71 15.44 -9.27 -11.00
C LYS A 71 14.75 -9.18 -9.63
N TRP A 72 15.22 -8.28 -8.79
CA TRP A 72 14.65 -8.05 -7.46
C TRP A 72 13.23 -7.49 -7.54
N ALA A 73 13.01 -6.48 -8.40
CA ALA A 73 11.70 -5.93 -8.70
C ALA A 73 10.71 -7.02 -9.13
N LYS A 74 11.11 -7.87 -10.09
CA LYS A 74 10.27 -8.96 -10.56
C LYS A 74 9.88 -9.93 -9.43
N LEU A 75 10.84 -10.28 -8.57
CA LEU A 75 10.59 -11.18 -7.45
C LEU A 75 9.61 -10.55 -6.45
N ARG A 76 9.80 -9.28 -6.07
CA ARG A 76 8.90 -8.59 -5.15
C ARG A 76 7.49 -8.43 -5.70
N ARG A 77 7.33 -8.18 -7.01
CA ARG A 77 6.00 -8.19 -7.66
C ARG A 77 5.32 -9.55 -7.51
N GLN A 78 6.04 -10.65 -7.75
CA GLN A 78 5.50 -12.00 -7.60
C GLN A 78 5.09 -12.30 -6.15
N GLU A 79 5.89 -11.88 -5.18
CA GLU A 79 5.56 -12.01 -3.75
C GLU A 79 4.30 -11.23 -3.37
N ALA A 80 4.15 -9.99 -3.85
CA ALA A 80 2.96 -9.18 -3.61
C ALA A 80 1.70 -9.80 -4.24
N ILE A 81 1.78 -10.29 -5.49
CA ILE A 81 0.67 -10.99 -6.14
C ILE A 81 0.27 -12.24 -5.34
N ALA A 82 1.25 -13.04 -4.88
CA ALA A 82 0.98 -14.20 -4.05
C ALA A 82 0.33 -13.83 -2.70
N ALA A 83 0.83 -12.77 -2.06
CA ALA A 83 0.29 -12.26 -0.81
C ALA A 83 -1.16 -11.78 -0.96
N LEU A 84 -1.44 -11.01 -2.01
CA LEU A 84 -2.77 -10.51 -2.33
C LEU A 84 -3.73 -11.66 -2.68
N GLY A 85 -3.27 -12.69 -3.39
CA GLY A 85 -4.05 -13.91 -3.63
C GLY A 85 -4.47 -14.62 -2.35
N VAL A 86 -3.62 -14.66 -1.32
CA VAL A 86 -3.98 -15.19 0.02
C VAL A 86 -5.10 -14.37 0.67
N LEU A 87 -5.19 -13.08 0.36
CA LEU A 87 -6.24 -12.17 0.89
C LEU A 87 -7.50 -12.14 0.03
N GLY A 88 -7.53 -12.89 -1.09
CA GLY A 88 -8.68 -13.00 -1.99
C GLY A 88 -8.71 -11.96 -3.11
N ILE A 89 -7.60 -11.28 -3.39
CA ILE A 89 -7.47 -10.31 -4.49
C ILE A 89 -6.85 -11.01 -5.70
N SER A 90 -7.47 -10.85 -6.86
CA SER A 90 -6.99 -11.43 -8.12
C SER A 90 -5.73 -10.72 -8.62
N ALA A 91 -4.86 -11.45 -9.33
CA ALA A 91 -3.64 -10.87 -9.90
C ALA A 91 -3.94 -9.77 -10.95
N GLU A 92 -5.07 -9.85 -11.64
CA GLU A 92 -5.54 -8.84 -12.61
C GLU A 92 -5.93 -7.51 -11.95
N ASP A 93 -6.28 -7.53 -10.66
CA ASP A 93 -6.61 -6.37 -9.85
C ASP A 93 -5.38 -5.69 -9.23
N VAL A 94 -4.18 -6.20 -9.52
CA VAL A 94 -2.92 -5.66 -9.00
C VAL A 94 -2.17 -4.93 -10.10
N ARG A 95 -1.83 -3.66 -9.85
CA ARG A 95 -1.09 -2.83 -10.80
C ARG A 95 0.20 -2.31 -10.19
N PHE A 96 1.28 -2.41 -10.97
CA PHE A 96 2.59 -1.87 -10.59
C PHE A 96 2.94 -0.70 -11.51
N LEU A 97 3.27 0.47 -10.94
CA LEU A 97 3.62 1.65 -11.73
C LEU A 97 5.11 1.66 -12.11
N GLY A 98 5.95 0.92 -11.40
CA GLY A 98 7.39 0.85 -11.63
C GLY A 98 8.08 2.21 -11.44
N TRP A 99 7.54 3.08 -10.57
CA TRP A 99 8.21 4.32 -10.22
C TRP A 99 9.44 4.03 -9.36
N PRO A 100 10.48 4.90 -9.41
CA PRO A 100 11.72 4.64 -8.68
C PRO A 100 11.50 4.51 -7.17
N ASP A 101 11.88 3.37 -6.59
CA ASP A 101 11.92 3.15 -5.15
C ASP A 101 12.89 4.14 -4.48
N GLN A 102 12.54 4.69 -3.33
CA GLN A 102 13.19 5.82 -2.63
C GLN A 102 13.22 7.12 -3.46
N GLY A 103 12.39 7.20 -4.51
CA GLY A 103 12.34 8.31 -5.44
C GLY A 103 11.02 9.07 -5.48
N LEU A 104 9.98 8.63 -4.75
CA LEU A 104 8.63 9.20 -4.87
C LEU A 104 8.56 10.67 -4.43
N GLN A 105 9.31 11.06 -3.39
CA GLN A 105 9.41 12.46 -2.97
C GLN A 105 10.04 13.34 -4.06
N ARG A 106 11.12 12.86 -4.70
CA ARG A 106 11.76 13.58 -5.81
C ARG A 106 10.80 13.69 -6.99
N ARG A 107 10.12 12.61 -7.37
CA ARG A 107 9.13 12.58 -8.45
C ARG A 107 8.03 13.61 -8.23
N LEU A 108 7.46 13.68 -7.01
CA LEU A 108 6.45 14.68 -6.68
C LEU A 108 6.97 16.12 -6.82
N LYS A 109 8.25 16.35 -6.55
CA LYS A 109 8.87 17.70 -6.67
C LYS A 109 9.22 18.07 -8.10
N SER A 110 9.78 17.12 -8.88
CA SER A 110 10.26 17.38 -10.23
C SER A 110 9.16 17.32 -11.31
N GLU A 111 8.16 16.46 -11.12
CA GLU A 111 7.11 16.19 -12.12
C GLU A 111 5.71 16.15 -11.47
N PRO A 112 5.30 17.19 -10.72
CA PRO A 112 4.04 17.14 -9.96
C PRO A 112 2.83 16.93 -10.85
N ALA A 113 2.74 17.64 -11.97
CA ALA A 113 1.59 17.56 -12.89
C ALA A 113 1.44 16.15 -13.49
N LEU A 114 2.51 15.55 -14.00
CA LEU A 114 2.49 14.20 -14.56
C LEU A 114 2.18 13.15 -13.50
N THR A 115 2.73 13.32 -12.30
CA THR A 115 2.51 12.42 -11.17
C THR A 115 1.03 12.42 -10.76
N LEU A 116 0.44 13.59 -10.55
CA LEU A 116 -0.97 13.72 -10.17
C LEU A 116 -1.92 13.31 -11.30
N ALA A 117 -1.59 13.63 -12.57
CA ALA A 117 -2.38 13.21 -13.71
C ALA A 117 -2.45 11.67 -13.83
N ARG A 118 -1.33 10.96 -13.57
CA ARG A 118 -1.32 9.50 -13.57
C ARG A 118 -2.18 8.90 -12.46
N LEU A 119 -2.11 9.43 -11.25
CA LEU A 119 -2.96 8.96 -10.14
C LEU A 119 -4.43 9.25 -10.42
N ARG A 120 -4.76 10.45 -10.92
CA ARG A 120 -6.12 10.82 -11.33
C ARG A 120 -6.66 9.88 -12.40
N TYR A 121 -5.85 9.53 -13.40
CA TYR A 121 -6.23 8.56 -14.42
C TYR A 121 -6.65 7.22 -13.81
N LEU A 122 -5.86 6.68 -12.86
CA LEU A 122 -6.17 5.42 -12.18
C LEU A 122 -7.48 5.50 -11.38
N VAL A 123 -7.68 6.59 -10.65
CA VAL A 123 -8.90 6.83 -9.89
C VAL A 123 -10.13 6.85 -10.81
N ARG A 124 -10.04 7.53 -11.95
CA ARG A 124 -11.12 7.58 -12.95
C ARG A 124 -11.33 6.23 -13.64
N GLU A 125 -10.25 5.61 -14.13
CA GLU A 125 -10.29 4.31 -14.81
C GLU A 125 -11.03 3.28 -13.95
N PHE A 126 -10.74 3.25 -12.66
CA PHE A 126 -11.39 2.34 -11.74
C PHE A 126 -12.73 2.87 -11.21
N SER A 127 -13.05 4.15 -11.40
CA SER A 127 -14.23 4.82 -10.81
C SER A 127 -14.30 4.64 -9.30
N ALA A 128 -13.18 4.89 -8.61
CA ALA A 128 -13.03 4.63 -7.17
C ALA A 128 -14.06 5.43 -6.35
N THR A 129 -14.72 4.77 -5.39
CA THR A 129 -15.55 5.39 -4.35
C THR A 129 -14.77 5.60 -3.07
N ASP A 130 -13.80 4.73 -2.83
CA ASP A 130 -12.97 4.71 -1.64
C ASP A 130 -11.48 4.61 -2.02
N ILE A 131 -10.66 5.46 -1.45
CA ILE A 131 -9.21 5.44 -1.63
C ILE A 131 -8.54 5.24 -0.27
N VAL A 132 -7.60 4.30 -0.23
CA VAL A 132 -6.75 4.04 0.92
C VAL A 132 -5.29 4.18 0.52
N GLY A 133 -4.51 4.88 1.30
CA GLY A 133 -3.08 5.05 1.08
C GLY A 133 -2.36 5.51 2.34
N PRO A 134 -1.03 5.69 2.28
CA PRO A 134 -0.28 6.10 3.45
C PRO A 134 -0.66 7.49 3.95
N ASP A 135 -0.47 7.69 5.25
CA ASP A 135 -0.62 8.98 5.88
C ASP A 135 0.62 9.86 5.64
N ILE A 136 0.41 11.17 5.54
CA ILE A 136 1.52 12.13 5.39
C ILE A 136 2.47 12.13 6.60
N SER A 137 2.02 11.66 7.76
CA SER A 137 2.81 11.58 8.99
C SER A 137 3.67 10.32 9.08
N ASP A 138 3.58 9.39 8.11
CA ASP A 138 4.46 8.22 8.08
C ASP A 138 5.93 8.66 7.99
N ARG A 139 6.80 7.99 8.74
CA ARG A 139 8.24 8.36 8.81
C ARG A 139 9.01 7.98 7.55
N HIS A 140 8.51 7.06 6.74
CA HIS A 140 9.14 6.71 5.49
C HIS A 140 8.86 7.79 4.43
N ARG A 141 9.90 8.29 3.77
CA ARG A 141 9.80 9.41 2.80
C ARG A 141 8.88 9.11 1.63
N ASP A 142 8.91 7.89 1.10
CA ASP A 142 8.03 7.51 -0.01
C ASP A 142 6.58 7.41 0.45
N HIS A 143 6.32 6.91 1.68
CA HIS A 143 4.96 6.87 2.23
C HIS A 143 4.39 8.27 2.42
N SER A 144 5.11 9.16 3.08
CA SER A 144 4.66 10.55 3.26
C SER A 144 4.48 11.28 1.93
N ALA A 145 5.30 10.96 0.91
CA ALA A 145 5.15 11.52 -0.44
C ALA A 145 3.86 11.02 -1.11
N VAL A 146 3.53 9.72 -1.01
CA VAL A 146 2.26 9.18 -1.53
C VAL A 146 1.07 9.79 -0.80
N GLY A 147 1.14 9.89 0.52
CA GLY A 147 0.12 10.61 1.31
C GLY A 147 -0.11 12.02 0.78
N THR A 148 0.96 12.78 0.56
CA THR A 148 0.89 14.15 -0.01
C THR A 148 0.33 14.16 -1.44
N MET A 149 0.68 13.17 -2.28
CA MET A 149 0.14 13.06 -3.64
C MET A 149 -1.38 12.87 -3.61
N LEU A 150 -1.87 11.98 -2.74
CA LEU A 150 -3.30 11.71 -2.60
C LEU A 150 -4.06 12.91 -2.02
N ASP A 151 -3.49 13.63 -1.04
CA ASP A 151 -4.08 14.87 -0.51
C ASP A 151 -4.22 15.92 -1.62
N LYS A 152 -3.15 16.16 -2.38
CA LYS A 152 -3.17 17.12 -3.50
C LYS A 152 -4.18 16.71 -4.59
N LEU A 153 -4.27 15.41 -4.90
CA LEU A 153 -5.21 14.89 -5.89
C LEU A 153 -6.65 15.19 -5.50
N LEU A 154 -7.02 14.91 -4.25
CA LEU A 154 -8.39 15.06 -3.77
C LEU A 154 -8.74 16.53 -3.48
N SER A 155 -7.77 17.34 -3.04
CA SER A 155 -7.96 18.79 -2.81
C SER A 155 -8.03 19.62 -4.10
N ALA A 156 -7.66 19.04 -5.25
CA ALA A 156 -7.67 19.76 -6.53
C ALA A 156 -9.07 20.12 -7.05
N GLY A 157 -10.14 19.69 -6.38
CA GLY A 157 -11.53 20.06 -6.71
C GLY A 157 -12.07 19.48 -8.01
N HIS A 158 -11.39 18.51 -8.61
CA HIS A 158 -11.89 17.84 -9.81
C HIS A 158 -13.19 17.10 -9.53
N PRO A 159 -14.21 17.20 -10.40
CA PRO A 159 -15.53 16.60 -10.18
C PRO A 159 -15.48 15.11 -9.86
N GLU A 160 -14.58 14.38 -10.52
CA GLU A 160 -14.41 12.93 -10.40
C GLU A 160 -13.85 12.46 -9.05
N VAL A 161 -13.33 13.36 -8.22
CA VAL A 161 -12.76 13.01 -6.91
C VAL A 161 -13.52 13.60 -5.72
N ARG A 162 -14.55 14.43 -5.97
CA ARG A 162 -15.28 15.16 -4.90
C ARG A 162 -16.03 14.26 -3.93
N ALA A 163 -16.54 13.13 -4.39
CA ALA A 163 -17.34 12.20 -3.57
C ALA A 163 -16.54 11.01 -3.03
N ILE A 164 -15.22 11.01 -3.24
CA ILE A 164 -14.37 9.88 -2.84
C ILE A 164 -14.09 9.95 -1.34
N CYS A 165 -14.40 8.87 -0.64
CA CYS A 165 -13.98 8.68 0.74
C CYS A 165 -12.49 8.34 0.79
N ARG A 166 -11.72 9.09 1.59
CA ARG A 166 -10.30 8.84 1.78
C ARG A 166 -9.97 8.33 3.17
N TRP A 167 -9.12 7.32 3.19
CA TRP A 167 -8.58 6.72 4.40
C TRP A 167 -7.05 6.68 4.33
N SER A 168 -6.40 6.88 5.45
CA SER A 168 -4.96 6.79 5.55
C SER A 168 -4.52 5.76 6.58
N TYR A 169 -3.36 5.14 6.33
CA TYR A 169 -2.68 4.20 7.23
C TYR A 169 -1.23 4.62 7.48
N VAL A 170 -0.59 4.06 8.49
CA VAL A 170 0.84 4.24 8.79
C VAL A 170 1.51 2.88 8.99
N VAL A 171 2.62 2.66 8.29
CA VAL A 171 3.50 1.48 8.46
C VAL A 171 4.70 1.80 9.34
N HIS A 172 5.34 2.95 9.11
CA HIS A 172 6.61 3.29 9.75
C HIS A 172 6.45 4.35 10.85
N GLY A 173 6.31 3.89 12.09
CA GLY A 173 6.36 4.75 13.26
C GLY A 173 5.22 5.78 13.30
N PRO A 174 4.00 5.39 13.63
CA PRO A 174 2.87 6.31 13.71
C PRO A 174 3.17 7.43 14.70
N ARG A 175 2.84 8.66 14.31
CA ARG A 175 2.89 9.82 15.20
C ARG A 175 1.62 9.87 16.04
N ARG A 176 1.70 10.49 17.23
CA ARG A 176 0.57 10.64 18.14
C ARG A 176 -0.66 11.22 17.44
N GLN A 177 -0.49 12.25 16.61
CA GLN A 177 -1.57 12.87 15.85
C GLN A 177 -2.33 11.89 14.94
N PHE A 178 -1.66 10.88 14.37
CA PHE A 178 -2.33 9.82 13.62
C PHE A 178 -3.13 8.92 14.58
N LEU A 179 -2.51 8.47 15.67
CA LEU A 179 -3.11 7.55 16.63
C LEU A 179 -4.36 8.12 17.30
N ASP A 180 -4.33 9.42 17.64
CA ASP A 180 -5.44 10.10 18.30
C ASP A 180 -6.72 10.16 17.42
N ASN A 181 -6.58 10.01 16.08
CA ASN A 181 -7.67 10.11 15.11
C ASN A 181 -7.90 8.82 14.31
N ALA A 182 -7.11 7.79 14.54
CA ALA A 182 -7.22 6.51 13.85
C ALA A 182 -8.15 5.57 14.61
N GLN A 183 -8.86 4.73 13.86
CA GLN A 183 -9.73 3.70 14.38
C GLN A 183 -9.23 2.33 13.97
N ALA A 184 -9.34 1.36 14.89
CA ALA A 184 -8.95 -0.02 14.61
C ALA A 184 -10.06 -0.75 13.85
N LEU A 185 -9.70 -1.41 12.76
CA LEU A 185 -10.60 -2.31 12.04
C LEU A 185 -10.94 -3.53 12.92
N PRO A 186 -12.21 -3.94 13.01
CA PRO A 186 -12.59 -5.21 13.60
C PRO A 186 -11.88 -6.34 12.86
N GLN A 187 -11.35 -7.31 13.60
CA GLN A 187 -10.65 -8.45 13.00
C GLN A 187 -10.84 -9.73 13.78
N THR A 188 -11.10 -10.81 13.08
CA THR A 188 -11.21 -12.16 13.66
C THR A 188 -9.84 -12.84 13.74
N ALA A 189 -9.77 -13.96 14.47
CA ALA A 189 -8.56 -14.78 14.53
C ALA A 189 -8.19 -15.35 13.14
N SER A 190 -9.19 -15.76 12.35
CA SER A 190 -8.99 -16.27 10.99
C SER A 190 -8.45 -15.21 10.04
N GLN A 191 -8.95 -13.98 10.13
CA GLN A 191 -8.45 -12.87 9.33
C GLN A 191 -7.00 -12.51 9.68
N ARG A 192 -6.64 -12.50 10.97
CA ARG A 192 -5.24 -12.32 11.39
C ARG A 192 -4.33 -13.41 10.85
N GLU A 193 -4.79 -14.66 10.85
CA GLU A 193 -4.01 -15.77 10.31
C GLU A 193 -3.85 -15.68 8.78
N ALA A 194 -4.89 -15.30 8.04
CA ALA A 194 -4.79 -15.02 6.62
C ALA A 194 -3.80 -13.87 6.33
N LYS A 195 -3.89 -12.76 7.09
CA LYS A 195 -2.93 -11.67 7.01
C LYS A 195 -1.50 -12.15 7.31
N ARG A 196 -1.32 -13.01 8.32
CA ARG A 196 0.01 -13.57 8.66
C ARG A 196 0.57 -14.40 7.50
N ARG A 197 -0.27 -15.21 6.84
CA ARG A 197 0.14 -15.98 5.65
C ARG A 197 0.49 -15.07 4.48
N ALA A 198 -0.30 -14.02 4.22
CA ALA A 198 -0.03 -13.04 3.19
C ALA A 198 1.34 -12.34 3.41
N ILE A 199 1.59 -11.82 4.63
CA ILE A 199 2.89 -11.27 5.01
C ILE A 199 4.00 -12.31 4.82
N GLY A 200 3.71 -13.58 5.07
CA GLY A 200 4.62 -14.71 4.86
C GLY A 200 5.04 -14.91 3.41
N CYS A 201 4.30 -14.41 2.44
CA CYS A 201 4.67 -14.50 1.02
C CYS A 201 5.83 -13.56 0.65
N HIS A 202 6.06 -12.48 1.40
CA HIS A 202 7.14 -11.52 1.15
C HIS A 202 8.50 -12.03 1.64
N GLN A 203 8.95 -13.16 1.11
CA GLN A 203 10.17 -13.86 1.55
C GLN A 203 11.41 -12.97 1.48
N THR A 204 11.50 -12.13 0.44
CA THR A 204 12.62 -11.17 0.29
C THR A 204 12.72 -10.20 1.46
N GLN A 205 11.61 -9.81 2.08
CA GLN A 205 11.58 -8.88 3.21
C GLN A 205 11.75 -9.59 4.55
N LEU A 206 11.30 -10.83 4.65
CA LEU A 206 11.41 -11.64 5.87
C LEU A 206 12.86 -12.01 6.21
N ILE A 207 13.77 -11.99 5.25
CA ILE A 207 15.19 -12.30 5.45
C ILE A 207 15.83 -11.39 6.50
N LEU A 208 15.50 -10.11 6.50
CA LEU A 208 16.11 -9.15 7.43
C LEU A 208 15.52 -9.23 8.84
N SER A 209 14.22 -9.47 8.95
CA SER A 209 13.54 -9.50 10.25
C SER A 209 12.17 -10.17 10.17
N ARG A 210 12.16 -11.49 10.03
CA ARG A 210 10.93 -12.29 10.00
C ARG A 210 10.01 -11.98 11.18
N ARG A 211 10.55 -11.91 12.41
CA ARG A 211 9.78 -11.63 13.62
C ARG A 211 9.09 -10.27 13.56
N ARG A 212 9.80 -9.24 13.09
CA ARG A 212 9.27 -7.88 13.00
C ARG A 212 8.14 -7.78 11.95
N PHE A 213 8.32 -8.40 10.78
CA PHE A 213 7.31 -8.41 9.72
C PHE A 213 6.06 -9.18 10.16
N LEU A 214 6.22 -10.38 10.66
CA LEU A 214 5.07 -11.19 11.11
C LEU A 214 4.32 -10.56 12.29
N ALA A 215 4.98 -9.72 13.10
CA ALA A 215 4.33 -8.98 14.18
C ALA A 215 3.23 -8.02 13.70
N TYR A 216 3.25 -7.58 12.43
CA TYR A 216 2.17 -6.76 11.86
C TYR A 216 0.84 -7.51 11.79
N ALA A 217 0.86 -8.83 11.65
CA ALA A 217 -0.38 -9.63 11.65
C ALA A 217 -1.11 -9.62 13.01
N ALA A 218 -0.38 -9.48 14.10
CA ALA A 218 -0.95 -9.42 15.46
C ALA A 218 -1.44 -8.01 15.85
N ARG A 219 -0.98 -6.98 15.15
CA ARG A 219 -1.37 -5.59 15.43
C ARG A 219 -2.73 -5.28 14.81
N PRO A 220 -3.55 -4.43 15.47
CA PRO A 220 -4.74 -3.90 14.82
C PRO A 220 -4.34 -3.06 13.60
N GLU A 221 -5.10 -3.20 12.52
CA GLU A 221 -5.02 -2.25 11.42
C GLU A 221 -5.74 -0.98 11.82
N LEU A 222 -5.03 0.13 11.72
CA LEU A 222 -5.53 1.45 12.06
C LEU A 222 -5.74 2.26 10.80
N LEU A 223 -6.95 2.79 10.63
CA LEU A 223 -7.28 3.70 9.55
C LEU A 223 -7.74 5.04 10.12
N ARG A 224 -7.31 6.12 9.48
CA ARG A 224 -7.76 7.47 9.75
C ARG A 224 -8.51 8.01 8.54
N ALA A 225 -9.74 8.50 8.76
CA ALA A 225 -10.45 9.25 7.74
C ALA A 225 -9.73 10.57 7.46
N VAL A 226 -9.61 10.93 6.19
CA VAL A 226 -9.02 12.21 5.74
C VAL A 226 -10.14 13.03 5.12
N SER A 227 -10.44 14.16 5.76
CA SER A 227 -11.43 15.16 5.32
C SER A 227 -10.80 16.18 4.39
#